data_37c3d9a5cc28d9ada8898424207236a3
#
_entry.id   37c3d9a5cc28d9ada8898424207236a3
#
_cell.length_a   1.000
_cell.length_b   1.000
_cell.length_c   1.000
_cell.angle_alpha   90.00
_cell.angle_beta   90.00
_cell.angle_gamma   90.00
#
_symmetry.space_group_name_H-M   'P 1'
#
loop_
_entity.id
_entity.type
_entity.pdbx_description
1 polymer ?
#
loop_
_entity_poly.entity_id
_entity_poly.type
_entity_poly.pdbx_seq_one_letter_code
_entity_poly.pdbx_strand_id
1 'polypeptide(L)'
;LAAAGLSPDGASLSVERLTCGQRAAAEAFATWLAAPAEGTPFVLSGAAGTGKTYLSMAFLAQAEAAGLCWTVVAPTHKAVGVCRAQLERAALRPPWFPSTLHRLLRLKLKRERDRERCEETEQTAGALEHLGLVLIDEASMVDSGLLDIALRCAHPFRTRLVFVGDPAQLPPVGEPSSPVFALARCAGHRLEEVVRHQGPVLRLAAGLRQGDLLCQLPPLIPPVRQPTGQVAVLAKGTWLAAAQAALREGAELDDPDHARLLCYTNRSLEALVPLARRAIHGEMADQLPVLPGEVLITRQAVMAPACREGEEAGEEPDLLLGSNRELVVRDVTPERCDLADFGVAAQEGAVIETLSAAVEAGESRLTLRLLPPLGSEPRRQLEAVLARLRGEAREAGKQEGRALWRRFFLVRDAFASLGPAAVLTVHRSQGSSFGEVFVDADVFWPADAVLRRQLVYVAVSRARRGVTLVGGAGSTAEQQRWRRWLGEGLTDEEAP
;
A
#
# COMPACT_ATOMS: atom_id res chain seq x y z
N LEU A 1 -13.59 8.75 -32.75
CA LEU A 1 -12.18 8.67 -32.26
C LEU A 1 -11.28 9.85 -32.76
N ALA A 2 -11.85 10.89 -33.34
CA ALA A 2 -11.09 11.98 -33.97
C ALA A 2 -11.40 13.35 -33.37
N ALA A 3 -11.55 13.50 -32.07
CA ALA A 3 -11.75 14.78 -31.39
C ALA A 3 -11.22 14.81 -29.99
N ALA A 4 -9.91 14.74 -29.82
CA ALA A 4 -9.23 15.21 -28.63
C ALA A 4 -7.90 15.84 -29.08
N GLY A 5 -7.99 17.06 -29.63
CA GLY A 5 -6.84 17.93 -29.87
C GLY A 5 -6.32 18.43 -28.54
N LEU A 6 -5.11 18.08 -28.17
CA LEU A 6 -4.40 18.62 -27.03
C LEU A 6 -3.03 19.15 -27.43
N SER A 7 -2.71 20.30 -26.86
CA SER A 7 -1.61 21.21 -27.08
C SER A 7 -0.19 20.65 -26.94
N PRO A 8 0.82 21.34 -27.48
CA PRO A 8 2.16 20.84 -27.67
C PRO A 8 2.95 20.99 -26.37
N ASP A 9 3.24 19.93 -25.71
CA ASP A 9 4.25 19.64 -24.67
C ASP A 9 3.76 18.65 -23.58
N GLY A 10 2.51 18.21 -23.61
CA GLY A 10 2.02 17.08 -22.84
C GLY A 10 2.04 15.82 -23.72
N ALA A 11 2.52 14.70 -23.20
CA ALA A 11 2.45 13.42 -23.88
C ALA A 11 0.97 13.11 -24.19
N SER A 12 0.49 13.50 -25.37
CA SER A 12 -0.85 13.19 -25.82
C SER A 12 -1.06 11.69 -25.75
N LEU A 13 -2.20 11.26 -25.19
CA LEU A 13 -2.67 9.87 -25.21
C LEU A 13 -2.93 9.46 -26.68
N SER A 14 -1.86 9.27 -27.47
CA SER A 14 -2.00 8.94 -28.88
C SER A 14 -2.34 7.46 -29.01
N VAL A 15 -3.50 7.18 -29.57
CA VAL A 15 -3.98 5.82 -29.91
C VAL A 15 -2.96 5.06 -30.79
N GLU A 16 -2.12 5.76 -31.54
CA GLU A 16 -1.08 5.20 -32.41
C GLU A 16 0.05 4.45 -31.66
N ARG A 17 0.21 4.66 -30.35
CA ARG A 17 1.24 4.01 -29.52
C ARG A 17 0.72 2.84 -28.69
N LEU A 18 -0.56 2.48 -28.82
CA LEU A 18 -1.14 1.36 -28.10
C LEU A 18 -0.74 0.02 -28.73
N THR A 19 -0.39 -0.96 -27.90
CA THR A 19 -0.26 -2.36 -28.36
C THR A 19 -1.60 -2.92 -28.82
N CYS A 20 -1.58 -4.07 -29.50
CA CYS A 20 -2.82 -4.74 -29.92
C CYS A 20 -3.75 -5.01 -28.74
N GLY A 21 -3.21 -5.54 -27.64
CA GLY A 21 -4.00 -5.81 -26.42
C GLY A 21 -4.54 -4.55 -25.75
N GLN A 22 -3.76 -3.47 -25.72
CA GLN A 22 -4.22 -2.19 -25.16
C GLN A 22 -5.30 -1.54 -26.04
N ARG A 23 -5.19 -1.65 -27.35
CA ARG A 23 -6.21 -1.15 -28.28
C ARG A 23 -7.51 -1.92 -28.12
N ALA A 24 -7.45 -3.26 -28.06
CA ALA A 24 -8.61 -4.10 -27.80
C ALA A 24 -9.28 -3.76 -26.46
N ALA A 25 -8.49 -3.49 -25.42
CA ALA A 25 -9.01 -3.07 -24.13
C ALA A 25 -9.72 -1.71 -24.19
N ALA A 26 -9.15 -0.74 -24.95
CA ALA A 26 -9.77 0.58 -25.14
C ALA A 26 -11.08 0.51 -25.95
N GLU A 27 -11.15 -0.34 -26.97
CA GLU A 27 -12.35 -0.60 -27.76
C GLU A 27 -13.44 -1.31 -26.94
N ALA A 28 -13.06 -2.32 -26.14
CA ALA A 28 -13.96 -3.00 -25.23
C ALA A 28 -14.55 -2.04 -24.20
N PHE A 29 -13.71 -1.14 -23.63
CA PHE A 29 -14.16 -0.11 -22.71
C PHE A 29 -15.12 0.88 -23.38
N ALA A 30 -14.80 1.39 -24.59
CA ALA A 30 -15.65 2.31 -25.33
C ALA A 30 -17.03 1.69 -25.62
N THR A 31 -17.07 0.42 -26.01
CA THR A 31 -18.31 -0.33 -26.24
C THR A 31 -19.14 -0.45 -24.97
N TRP A 32 -18.49 -0.81 -23.86
CA TRP A 32 -19.16 -0.91 -22.56
C TRP A 32 -19.65 0.45 -22.06
N LEU A 33 -18.87 1.52 -22.27
CA LEU A 33 -19.24 2.88 -21.88
C LEU A 33 -20.46 3.40 -22.65
N ALA A 34 -20.59 3.05 -23.94
CA ALA A 34 -21.72 3.43 -24.80
C ALA A 34 -22.99 2.61 -24.50
N ALA A 35 -22.87 1.43 -23.88
CA ALA A 35 -24.01 0.59 -23.52
C ALA A 35 -24.79 1.20 -22.34
N PRO A 36 -26.10 0.86 -22.19
CA PRO A 36 -26.86 1.26 -20.98
C PRO A 36 -26.17 0.85 -19.70
N ALA A 37 -26.25 1.70 -18.67
CA ALA A 37 -25.67 1.40 -17.36
C ALA A 37 -26.56 0.41 -16.58
N GLU A 38 -26.34 -0.89 -16.81
CA GLU A 38 -27.12 -1.99 -16.23
C GLU A 38 -26.45 -2.58 -14.96
N GLY A 39 -25.50 -1.85 -14.35
CA GLY A 39 -24.79 -2.31 -13.16
C GLY A 39 -23.71 -3.35 -13.40
N THR A 40 -23.41 -3.68 -14.68
CA THR A 40 -22.31 -4.59 -15.02
C THR A 40 -20.98 -3.82 -14.94
N PRO A 41 -20.05 -4.18 -14.04
CA PRO A 41 -18.76 -3.50 -13.94
C PRO A 41 -17.84 -3.85 -15.11
N PHE A 42 -16.82 -3.00 -15.33
CA PHE A 42 -15.72 -3.27 -16.24
C PHE A 42 -14.46 -3.67 -15.45
N VAL A 43 -13.79 -4.75 -15.84
CA VAL A 43 -12.57 -5.24 -15.18
C VAL A 43 -11.40 -5.20 -16.17
N LEU A 44 -10.41 -4.36 -15.88
CA LEU A 44 -9.13 -4.34 -16.57
C LEU A 44 -8.09 -5.08 -15.73
N SER A 45 -7.68 -6.26 -16.19
CA SER A 45 -6.65 -7.04 -15.49
C SER A 45 -5.36 -7.13 -16.30
N GLY A 46 -4.21 -7.27 -15.62
CA GLY A 46 -2.93 -7.45 -16.31
C GLY A 46 -1.74 -7.41 -15.35
N ALA A 47 -0.59 -7.91 -15.82
CA ALA A 47 0.66 -7.91 -15.05
C ALA A 47 1.20 -6.50 -14.77
N ALA A 48 2.22 -6.40 -13.91
CA ALA A 48 3.01 -5.19 -13.77
C ALA A 48 3.66 -4.85 -15.14
N GLY A 49 3.62 -3.55 -15.52
CA GLY A 49 4.23 -3.11 -16.78
C GLY A 49 3.38 -3.28 -18.05
N THR A 50 2.17 -3.82 -17.97
CA THR A 50 1.26 -3.96 -19.15
C THR A 50 0.56 -2.66 -19.56
N GLY A 51 0.78 -1.56 -18.85
CA GLY A 51 0.20 -0.26 -19.19
C GLY A 51 -1.22 -0.03 -18.64
N LYS A 52 -1.65 -0.75 -17.59
CA LYS A 52 -2.94 -0.54 -16.92
C LYS A 52 -3.19 0.91 -16.57
N THR A 53 -2.22 1.55 -15.89
CA THR A 53 -2.31 2.94 -15.45
C THR A 53 -2.49 3.91 -16.66
N TYR A 54 -1.80 3.65 -17.77
CA TYR A 54 -1.96 4.43 -18.98
C TYR A 54 -3.37 4.30 -19.55
N LEU A 55 -3.89 3.08 -19.64
CA LEU A 55 -5.27 2.82 -20.08
C LEU A 55 -6.31 3.39 -19.11
N SER A 56 -6.04 3.37 -17.80
CA SER A 56 -6.92 4.02 -16.83
C SER A 56 -7.10 5.51 -17.12
N MET A 57 -6.02 6.21 -17.48
CA MET A 57 -6.13 7.63 -17.88
C MET A 57 -6.91 7.78 -19.20
N ALA A 58 -6.71 6.90 -20.17
CA ALA A 58 -7.48 6.90 -21.41
C ALA A 58 -8.99 6.63 -21.17
N PHE A 59 -9.32 5.74 -20.25
CA PHE A 59 -10.71 5.46 -19.86
C PHE A 59 -11.37 6.68 -19.19
N LEU A 60 -10.64 7.35 -18.31
CA LEU A 60 -11.15 8.57 -17.67
C LEU A 60 -11.34 9.72 -18.67
N ALA A 61 -10.44 9.88 -19.63
CA ALA A 61 -10.60 10.85 -20.71
C ALA A 61 -11.84 10.54 -21.58
N GLN A 62 -12.13 9.27 -21.86
CA GLN A 62 -13.35 8.87 -22.55
C GLN A 62 -14.62 9.15 -21.73
N ALA A 63 -14.57 8.91 -20.41
CA ALA A 63 -15.67 9.22 -19.50
C ALA A 63 -15.94 10.73 -19.44
N GLU A 64 -14.87 11.54 -19.39
CA GLU A 64 -14.97 13.01 -19.44
C GLU A 64 -15.58 13.49 -20.76
N ALA A 65 -15.11 12.96 -21.90
CA ALA A 65 -15.67 13.27 -23.22
C ALA A 65 -17.16 12.84 -23.36
N ALA A 66 -17.58 11.81 -22.63
CA ALA A 66 -18.98 11.37 -22.54
C ALA A 66 -19.82 12.23 -21.56
N GLY A 67 -19.24 13.25 -20.93
CA GLY A 67 -19.92 14.14 -20.00
C GLY A 67 -20.23 13.51 -18.63
N LEU A 68 -19.57 12.41 -18.26
CA LEU A 68 -19.79 11.75 -16.97
C LEU A 68 -19.02 12.45 -15.86
N CYS A 69 -19.67 12.63 -14.71
CA CYS A 69 -18.98 12.96 -13.48
C CYS A 69 -18.22 11.72 -12.99
N TRP A 70 -16.92 11.82 -12.84
CA TRP A 70 -16.06 10.67 -12.53
C TRP A 70 -15.06 10.95 -11.41
N THR A 71 -14.58 9.88 -10.81
CA THR A 71 -13.44 9.91 -9.88
C THR A 71 -12.59 8.67 -9.99
N VAL A 72 -11.39 8.72 -9.41
CA VAL A 72 -10.52 7.57 -9.22
C VAL A 72 -10.28 7.32 -7.74
N VAL A 73 -10.34 6.08 -7.35
CA VAL A 73 -10.09 5.63 -5.96
C VAL A 73 -9.15 4.44 -5.93
N ALA A 74 -8.55 4.22 -4.79
CA ALA A 74 -7.71 3.05 -4.54
C ALA A 74 -7.88 2.57 -3.09
N PRO A 75 -7.48 1.35 -2.73
CA PRO A 75 -7.58 0.87 -1.35
C PRO A 75 -6.68 1.62 -0.36
N THR A 76 -5.54 2.15 -0.81
CA THR A 76 -4.55 2.79 0.06
C THR A 76 -4.29 4.26 -0.32
N HIS A 77 -3.90 5.08 0.67
CA HIS A 77 -3.56 6.49 0.44
C HIS A 77 -2.37 6.67 -0.51
N LYS A 78 -1.38 5.77 -0.47
CA LYS A 78 -0.22 5.85 -1.37
C LYS A 78 -0.62 5.56 -2.81
N ALA A 79 -1.48 4.58 -3.06
CA ALA A 79 -2.02 4.31 -4.38
C ALA A 79 -2.85 5.51 -4.90
N VAL A 80 -3.65 6.15 -4.04
CA VAL A 80 -4.35 7.40 -4.40
C VAL A 80 -3.37 8.50 -4.80
N GLY A 81 -2.25 8.65 -4.09
CA GLY A 81 -1.18 9.59 -4.44
C GLY A 81 -0.59 9.31 -5.82
N VAL A 82 -0.36 8.05 -6.15
CA VAL A 82 0.10 7.63 -7.49
C VAL A 82 -0.94 7.99 -8.57
N CYS A 83 -2.23 7.71 -8.30
CA CYS A 83 -3.31 8.08 -9.23
C CYS A 83 -3.36 9.60 -9.46
N ARG A 84 -3.22 10.43 -8.43
CA ARG A 84 -3.18 11.91 -8.54
C ARG A 84 -2.03 12.37 -9.44
N ALA A 85 -0.82 11.88 -9.20
CA ALA A 85 0.33 12.21 -10.02
C ALA A 85 0.16 11.80 -11.50
N GLN A 86 -0.57 10.71 -11.77
CA GLN A 86 -0.88 10.30 -13.14
C GLN A 86 -1.95 11.19 -13.78
N LEU A 87 -2.98 11.60 -13.04
CA LEU A 87 -3.99 12.55 -13.51
C LEU A 87 -3.36 13.89 -13.88
N GLU A 88 -2.46 14.42 -13.05
CA GLU A 88 -1.71 15.64 -13.33
C GLU A 88 -0.89 15.53 -14.62
N ARG A 89 -0.15 14.42 -14.79
CA ARG A 89 0.63 14.16 -16.02
C ARG A 89 -0.24 14.02 -17.26
N ALA A 90 -1.44 13.48 -17.11
CA ALA A 90 -2.41 13.34 -18.19
C ALA A 90 -3.25 14.60 -18.41
N ALA A 91 -3.02 15.66 -17.65
CA ALA A 91 -3.81 16.90 -17.62
C ALA A 91 -5.32 16.67 -17.41
N LEU A 92 -5.69 15.59 -16.73
CA LEU A 92 -7.07 15.26 -16.35
C LEU A 92 -7.43 15.86 -14.99
N ARG A 93 -8.57 16.54 -14.93
CA ARG A 93 -9.07 17.15 -13.69
C ARG A 93 -10.32 16.41 -13.23
N PRO A 94 -10.22 15.56 -12.20
CA PRO A 94 -11.38 14.82 -11.72
C PRO A 94 -12.45 15.77 -11.18
N PRO A 95 -13.70 15.67 -11.65
CA PRO A 95 -14.83 16.44 -11.08
C PRO A 95 -15.04 16.17 -9.59
N TRP A 96 -14.66 14.96 -9.13
CA TRP A 96 -14.71 14.55 -7.75
C TRP A 96 -13.32 14.13 -7.26
N PHE A 97 -12.92 14.62 -6.09
CA PHE A 97 -11.55 14.51 -5.59
C PHE A 97 -11.12 13.04 -5.35
N PRO A 98 -9.96 12.59 -5.86
CA PRO A 98 -9.46 11.23 -5.65
C PRO A 98 -9.24 10.92 -4.18
N SER A 99 -9.74 9.77 -3.72
CA SER A 99 -9.68 9.35 -2.33
C SER A 99 -9.52 7.83 -2.18
N THR A 100 -9.48 7.32 -0.95
CA THR A 100 -9.59 5.87 -0.75
C THR A 100 -11.03 5.42 -0.99
N LEU A 101 -11.19 4.15 -1.42
CA LEU A 101 -12.52 3.57 -1.66
C LEU A 101 -13.39 3.61 -0.39
N HIS A 102 -12.81 3.34 0.79
CA HIS A 102 -13.49 3.46 2.08
C HIS A 102 -14.03 4.87 2.33
N ARG A 103 -13.22 5.90 2.04
CA ARG A 103 -13.63 7.29 2.19
C ARG A 103 -14.72 7.67 1.18
N LEU A 104 -14.61 7.25 -0.08
CA LEU A 104 -15.64 7.49 -1.09
C LEU A 104 -16.98 6.90 -0.67
N LEU A 105 -16.98 5.65 -0.18
CA LEU A 105 -18.17 4.95 0.29
C LEU A 105 -18.64 5.42 1.68
N ARG A 106 -17.97 6.41 2.29
CA ARG A 106 -18.31 6.99 3.61
C ARG A 106 -18.39 5.92 4.71
N LEU A 107 -17.51 4.92 4.64
CA LEU A 107 -17.40 3.90 5.67
C LEU A 107 -16.70 4.46 6.90
N LYS A 108 -17.20 4.12 8.08
CA LYS A 108 -16.59 4.44 9.36
C LYS A 108 -15.92 3.21 9.96
N LEU A 109 -14.78 3.44 10.62
CA LEU A 109 -14.11 2.42 11.41
C LEU A 109 -14.89 2.22 12.70
N LYS A 110 -15.57 1.10 12.85
CA LYS A 110 -16.27 0.72 14.07
C LYS A 110 -15.47 -0.28 14.87
N ARG A 111 -15.53 -0.12 16.16
CA ARG A 111 -14.84 -0.94 17.14
C ARG A 111 -15.83 -1.76 17.94
N GLU A 112 -15.74 -3.05 17.78
CA GLU A 112 -16.58 -3.97 18.54
C GLU A 112 -15.70 -4.95 19.30
N ARG A 113 -15.64 -4.76 20.63
CA ARG A 113 -14.72 -5.49 21.54
C ARG A 113 -13.27 -5.31 21.08
N ASP A 114 -12.56 -6.40 20.75
CA ASP A 114 -11.16 -6.39 20.26
C ASP A 114 -11.02 -6.38 18.74
N ARG A 115 -12.11 -6.16 18.01
CA ARG A 115 -12.14 -6.16 16.53
C ARG A 115 -12.45 -4.77 16.00
N GLU A 116 -11.75 -4.42 14.93
CA GLU A 116 -12.02 -3.22 14.13
C GLU A 116 -12.57 -3.66 12.78
N ARG A 117 -13.67 -3.05 12.38
CA ARG A 117 -14.29 -3.27 11.06
C ARG A 117 -14.73 -1.95 10.47
N CYS A 118 -14.63 -1.83 9.15
CA CYS A 118 -15.28 -0.72 8.44
C CYS A 118 -16.76 -1.07 8.28
N GLU A 119 -17.63 -0.20 8.78
CA GLU A 119 -19.07 -0.36 8.67
C GLU A 119 -19.70 0.78 7.86
N GLU A 120 -20.85 0.48 7.28
CA GLU A 120 -21.66 1.43 6.56
C GLU A 120 -22.26 2.46 7.52
N THR A 121 -22.42 3.69 7.02
CA THR A 121 -23.11 4.78 7.70
C THR A 121 -24.41 5.07 6.98
N GLU A 122 -25.27 5.90 7.56
CA GLU A 122 -26.49 6.39 6.89
C GLU A 122 -26.19 7.07 5.54
N GLN A 123 -24.97 7.63 5.40
CA GLN A 123 -24.53 8.30 4.17
C GLN A 123 -23.96 7.35 3.11
N THR A 124 -23.69 6.09 3.45
CA THR A 124 -23.08 5.10 2.54
C THR A 124 -23.97 4.82 1.34
N ALA A 125 -25.27 4.66 1.54
CA ALA A 125 -26.20 4.37 0.47
C ALA A 125 -26.24 5.46 -0.62
N GLY A 126 -26.05 6.75 -0.25
CA GLY A 126 -26.00 7.89 -1.16
C GLY A 126 -24.59 8.27 -1.64
N ALA A 127 -23.56 7.51 -1.29
CA ALA A 127 -22.18 7.91 -1.49
C ALA A 127 -21.79 8.14 -2.97
N LEU A 128 -22.49 7.49 -3.90
CA LEU A 128 -22.22 7.55 -5.34
C LEU A 128 -23.28 8.32 -6.15
N GLU A 129 -24.22 9.00 -5.50
CA GLU A 129 -25.37 9.67 -6.14
C GLU A 129 -24.97 10.62 -7.29
N HIS A 130 -23.85 11.33 -7.16
CA HIS A 130 -23.44 12.33 -8.15
C HIS A 130 -22.37 11.82 -9.13
N LEU A 131 -22.05 10.53 -9.09
CA LEU A 131 -21.00 9.93 -9.89
C LEU A 131 -21.54 9.05 -11.01
N GLY A 132 -21.17 9.37 -12.24
CA GLY A 132 -21.45 8.53 -13.40
C GLY A 132 -20.46 7.40 -13.60
N LEU A 133 -19.20 7.58 -13.12
CA LEU A 133 -18.17 6.55 -13.20
C LEU A 133 -17.19 6.64 -12.03
N VAL A 134 -16.84 5.48 -11.46
CA VAL A 134 -15.77 5.33 -10.46
C VAL A 134 -14.75 4.31 -10.96
N LEU A 135 -13.50 4.75 -11.10
CA LEU A 135 -12.38 3.85 -11.39
C LEU A 135 -11.69 3.46 -10.08
N ILE A 136 -11.62 2.16 -9.82
CA ILE A 136 -11.01 1.56 -8.63
C ILE A 136 -9.70 0.90 -9.04
N ASP A 137 -8.57 1.54 -8.73
CA ASP A 137 -7.25 0.98 -8.98
C ASP A 137 -6.81 0.05 -7.85
N GLU A 138 -5.81 -0.80 -8.08
CA GLU A 138 -5.32 -1.85 -7.16
C GLU A 138 -6.45 -2.78 -6.67
N ALA A 139 -7.32 -3.20 -7.59
CA ALA A 139 -8.50 -4.03 -7.29
C ALA A 139 -8.16 -5.40 -6.66
N SER A 140 -6.89 -5.85 -6.71
CA SER A 140 -6.42 -7.05 -6.00
C SER A 140 -6.59 -6.98 -4.48
N MET A 141 -6.72 -5.78 -3.92
CA MET A 141 -6.89 -5.54 -2.48
C MET A 141 -8.36 -5.36 -2.06
N VAL A 142 -9.30 -5.42 -2.99
CA VAL A 142 -10.74 -5.29 -2.69
C VAL A 142 -11.27 -6.63 -2.22
N ASP A 143 -11.74 -6.68 -0.97
CA ASP A 143 -12.37 -7.86 -0.37
C ASP A 143 -13.85 -7.99 -0.74
N SER A 144 -14.47 -9.11 -0.36
CA SER A 144 -15.87 -9.42 -0.67
C SER A 144 -16.85 -8.42 -0.04
N GLY A 145 -16.59 -7.96 1.18
CA GLY A 145 -17.44 -6.98 1.85
C GLY A 145 -17.41 -5.62 1.15
N LEU A 146 -16.20 -5.13 0.82
CA LEU A 146 -16.03 -3.85 0.15
C LEU A 146 -16.57 -3.86 -1.29
N LEU A 147 -16.41 -4.98 -2.00
CA LEU A 147 -17.00 -5.18 -3.33
C LEU A 147 -18.53 -5.14 -3.27
N ASP A 148 -19.14 -5.87 -2.34
CA ASP A 148 -20.60 -5.89 -2.17
C ASP A 148 -21.15 -4.49 -1.87
N ILE A 149 -20.53 -3.75 -0.96
CA ILE A 149 -20.94 -2.36 -0.65
C ILE A 149 -20.81 -1.49 -1.90
N ALA A 150 -19.70 -1.56 -2.64
CA ALA A 150 -19.50 -0.74 -3.84
C ALA A 150 -20.56 -1.03 -4.91
N LEU A 151 -20.87 -2.31 -5.16
CA LEU A 151 -21.90 -2.71 -6.13
C LEU A 151 -23.30 -2.26 -5.70
N ARG A 152 -23.63 -2.42 -4.42
CA ARG A 152 -24.93 -1.99 -3.87
C ARG A 152 -25.11 -0.46 -3.93
N CYS A 153 -24.06 0.32 -3.62
CA CYS A 153 -24.09 1.77 -3.71
C CYS A 153 -24.20 2.29 -5.16
N ALA A 154 -23.59 1.56 -6.11
CA ALA A 154 -23.59 1.97 -7.52
C ALA A 154 -24.93 1.70 -8.21
N HIS A 155 -25.65 0.64 -7.84
CA HIS A 155 -26.84 0.16 -8.51
C HIS A 155 -27.98 1.20 -8.60
N PRO A 156 -28.41 1.90 -7.53
CA PRO A 156 -29.52 2.85 -7.57
C PRO A 156 -29.25 4.05 -8.49
N PHE A 157 -27.99 4.49 -8.57
CA PHE A 157 -27.58 5.66 -9.33
C PHE A 157 -27.05 5.33 -10.73
N ARG A 158 -27.03 4.05 -11.09
CA ARG A 158 -26.43 3.56 -12.34
C ARG A 158 -24.99 4.01 -12.51
N THR A 159 -24.26 4.18 -11.41
CA THR A 159 -22.84 4.52 -11.43
C THR A 159 -22.05 3.37 -12.02
N ARG A 160 -21.22 3.66 -13.03
CA ARG A 160 -20.37 2.67 -13.67
C ARG A 160 -19.13 2.41 -12.81
N LEU A 161 -18.84 1.17 -12.49
CA LEU A 161 -17.63 0.76 -11.76
C LEU A 161 -16.62 0.15 -12.71
N VAL A 162 -15.37 0.66 -12.65
CA VAL A 162 -14.23 0.15 -13.39
C VAL A 162 -13.19 -0.34 -12.41
N PHE A 163 -12.91 -1.62 -12.40
CA PHE A 163 -11.88 -2.22 -11.55
C PHE A 163 -10.60 -2.45 -12.35
N VAL A 164 -9.47 -1.99 -11.82
CA VAL A 164 -8.15 -2.13 -12.45
C VAL A 164 -7.22 -2.83 -11.48
N GLY A 165 -6.54 -3.90 -11.91
CA GLY A 165 -5.65 -4.60 -11.00
C GLY A 165 -4.91 -5.79 -11.63
N ASP A 166 -4.20 -6.52 -10.79
CA ASP A 166 -3.45 -7.71 -11.17
C ASP A 166 -3.83 -8.89 -10.27
N PRO A 167 -4.52 -9.92 -10.80
CA PRO A 167 -4.95 -11.08 -10.01
C PRO A 167 -3.79 -11.92 -9.45
N ALA A 168 -2.55 -11.70 -9.92
CA ALA A 168 -1.38 -12.40 -9.40
C ALA A 168 -0.72 -11.69 -8.20
N GLN A 169 -1.19 -10.49 -7.83
CA GLN A 169 -0.75 -9.80 -6.62
C GLN A 169 -1.37 -10.43 -5.35
N LEU A 170 -0.94 -9.94 -4.19
CA LEU A 170 -1.47 -10.40 -2.91
C LEU A 170 -2.97 -10.09 -2.81
N PRO A 171 -3.78 -11.07 -2.41
CA PRO A 171 -5.21 -10.89 -2.19
C PRO A 171 -5.48 -10.10 -0.89
N PRO A 172 -6.75 -9.72 -0.65
CA PRO A 172 -7.18 -9.19 0.63
C PRO A 172 -6.90 -10.15 1.79
N VAL A 173 -6.68 -9.61 2.97
CA VAL A 173 -6.40 -10.42 4.16
C VAL A 173 -7.57 -11.34 4.47
N GLY A 174 -7.29 -12.64 4.54
CA GLY A 174 -8.31 -13.66 4.86
C GLY A 174 -9.05 -14.22 3.64
N GLU A 175 -8.74 -13.77 2.44
CA GLU A 175 -9.31 -14.29 1.19
C GLU A 175 -8.22 -14.92 0.30
N PRO A 176 -8.53 -15.98 -0.46
CA PRO A 176 -7.55 -16.63 -1.35
C PRO A 176 -7.28 -15.81 -2.62
N SER A 177 -8.23 -14.96 -3.02
CA SER A 177 -8.14 -14.06 -4.17
C SER A 177 -9.15 -12.94 -4.04
N SER A 178 -8.92 -11.78 -4.69
CA SER A 178 -9.94 -10.75 -4.74
C SER A 178 -11.14 -11.21 -5.57
N PRO A 179 -12.38 -11.08 -5.06
CA PRO A 179 -13.61 -11.50 -5.74
C PRO A 179 -13.88 -10.68 -7.01
N VAL A 180 -13.26 -9.52 -7.17
CA VAL A 180 -13.36 -8.69 -8.38
C VAL A 180 -13.02 -9.47 -9.64
N PHE A 181 -11.98 -10.33 -9.59
CA PHE A 181 -11.53 -11.10 -10.75
C PHE A 181 -12.34 -12.38 -11.01
N ALA A 182 -13.29 -12.68 -10.12
CA ALA A 182 -14.21 -13.83 -10.23
C ALA A 182 -15.66 -13.42 -10.49
N LEU A 183 -15.91 -12.13 -10.80
CA LEU A 183 -17.26 -11.64 -11.08
C LEU A 183 -17.87 -12.38 -12.27
N ALA A 184 -19.02 -13.04 -12.05
CA ALA A 184 -19.73 -13.84 -13.05
C ALA A 184 -20.31 -12.98 -14.19
N ARG A 185 -20.60 -11.71 -13.92
CA ARG A 185 -21.08 -10.73 -14.88
C ARG A 185 -20.21 -9.49 -14.82
N CYS A 186 -19.24 -9.42 -15.71
CA CYS A 186 -18.44 -8.22 -15.94
C CYS A 186 -18.08 -8.12 -17.41
N ALA A 187 -17.98 -6.89 -17.90
CA ALA A 187 -17.24 -6.59 -19.12
C ALA A 187 -15.75 -6.46 -18.74
N GLY A 188 -14.85 -6.56 -19.69
CA GLY A 188 -13.44 -6.33 -19.35
C GLY A 188 -12.47 -6.83 -20.40
N HIS A 189 -11.20 -6.64 -20.09
CA HIS A 189 -10.10 -7.10 -20.89
C HIS A 189 -8.90 -7.49 -20.04
N ARG A 190 -8.17 -8.50 -20.47
CA ARG A 190 -6.93 -8.93 -19.82
C ARG A 190 -5.74 -8.55 -20.70
N LEU A 191 -4.86 -7.71 -20.14
CA LEU A 191 -3.61 -7.35 -20.80
C LEU A 191 -2.56 -8.43 -20.54
N GLU A 192 -2.05 -9.01 -21.61
CA GLU A 192 -1.02 -10.05 -21.56
C GLU A 192 0.35 -9.51 -21.96
N GLU A 193 0.38 -8.52 -22.86
CA GLU A 193 1.60 -7.93 -23.37
C GLU A 193 2.24 -6.96 -22.38
N VAL A 194 3.53 -7.14 -22.07
CA VAL A 194 4.33 -6.22 -21.25
C VAL A 194 4.90 -5.13 -22.16
N VAL A 195 4.49 -3.89 -21.94
CA VAL A 195 4.82 -2.73 -22.81
C VAL A 195 6.11 -2.02 -22.39
N ARG A 196 6.48 -2.10 -21.11
CA ARG A 196 7.72 -1.48 -20.64
C ARG A 196 8.91 -2.26 -21.16
N HIS A 197 9.99 -1.52 -21.50
CA HIS A 197 11.26 -2.11 -21.90
C HIS A 197 11.58 -3.35 -21.08
N GLN A 198 11.97 -4.41 -21.75
CA GLN A 198 12.20 -5.74 -21.19
C GLN A 198 13.47 -5.80 -20.31
N GLY A 199 13.53 -4.95 -19.26
CA GLY A 199 14.62 -4.95 -18.31
C GLY A 199 14.63 -6.18 -17.40
N PRO A 200 15.75 -6.46 -16.74
CA PRO A 200 15.91 -7.65 -15.92
C PRO A 200 14.90 -7.73 -14.76
N VAL A 201 14.43 -6.59 -14.25
CA VAL A 201 13.39 -6.53 -13.20
C VAL A 201 12.05 -7.08 -13.71
N LEU A 202 11.61 -6.68 -14.91
CA LEU A 202 10.36 -7.16 -15.48
C LEU A 202 10.42 -8.61 -15.92
N ARG A 203 11.59 -9.06 -16.44
CA ARG A 203 11.80 -10.48 -16.76
C ARG A 203 11.73 -11.34 -15.49
N LEU A 204 12.36 -10.89 -14.40
CA LEU A 204 12.26 -11.57 -13.11
C LEU A 204 10.80 -11.63 -12.64
N ALA A 205 10.07 -10.53 -12.71
CA ALA A 205 8.66 -10.49 -12.33
C ALA A 205 7.80 -11.43 -13.20
N ALA A 206 8.05 -11.50 -14.50
CA ALA A 206 7.36 -12.42 -15.41
C ALA A 206 7.66 -13.89 -15.10
N GLY A 207 8.92 -14.26 -14.89
CA GLY A 207 9.30 -15.61 -14.53
C GLY A 207 8.74 -16.08 -13.18
N LEU A 208 8.69 -15.17 -12.20
CA LEU A 208 8.03 -15.45 -10.92
C LEU A 208 6.52 -15.64 -11.07
N ARG A 209 5.88 -14.80 -11.89
CA ARG A 209 4.43 -14.89 -12.16
C ARG A 209 4.05 -16.18 -12.86
N GLN A 210 4.85 -16.64 -13.81
CA GLN A 210 4.66 -17.90 -14.54
C GLN A 210 5.02 -19.13 -13.69
N GLY A 211 5.76 -18.93 -12.61
CA GLY A 211 6.21 -20.01 -11.71
C GLY A 211 7.55 -20.65 -12.12
N ASP A 212 8.19 -20.18 -13.21
CA ASP A 212 9.43 -20.77 -13.73
C ASP A 212 10.64 -20.56 -12.82
N LEU A 213 10.61 -19.49 -12.01
CA LEU A 213 11.67 -19.12 -11.08
C LEU A 213 11.30 -19.36 -9.61
N LEU A 214 10.25 -20.10 -9.35
CA LEU A 214 9.82 -20.36 -7.97
C LEU A 214 10.75 -21.35 -7.30
N CYS A 215 11.38 -20.93 -6.19
CA CYS A 215 12.26 -21.73 -5.35
C CYS A 215 12.06 -21.37 -3.87
N GLN A 216 12.57 -22.20 -2.97
CA GLN A 216 12.54 -21.87 -1.53
C GLN A 216 13.55 -20.76 -1.18
N LEU A 217 14.69 -20.73 -1.86
CA LEU A 217 15.68 -19.67 -1.80
C LEU A 217 16.38 -19.59 -3.15
N PRO A 218 16.46 -18.40 -3.78
CA PRO A 218 17.10 -18.28 -5.09
C PRO A 218 18.62 -18.53 -5.02
N PRO A 219 19.24 -19.06 -6.09
CA PRO A 219 20.68 -19.24 -6.17
C PRO A 219 21.37 -17.89 -6.24
N LEU A 220 22.62 -17.80 -5.75
CA LEU A 220 23.41 -16.59 -5.86
C LEU A 220 23.63 -16.21 -7.33
N ILE A 221 23.27 -14.98 -7.69
CA ILE A 221 23.43 -14.42 -9.02
C ILE A 221 24.16 -13.08 -8.90
N PRO A 222 25.33 -12.93 -9.53
CA PRO A 222 25.99 -11.64 -9.63
C PRO A 222 25.08 -10.59 -10.26
N PRO A 223 25.31 -9.29 -10.03
CA PRO A 223 24.47 -8.23 -10.60
C PRO A 223 24.39 -8.32 -12.12
N VAL A 224 23.19 -8.58 -12.65
CA VAL A 224 22.85 -8.49 -14.08
C VAL A 224 22.35 -7.06 -14.32
N ARG A 225 23.16 -6.27 -15.03
CA ARG A 225 22.89 -4.85 -15.30
C ARG A 225 22.55 -4.65 -16.75
N GLN A 226 21.51 -3.88 -17.01
CA GLN A 226 21.09 -3.40 -18.33
C GLN A 226 20.72 -1.93 -18.22
N PRO A 227 20.64 -1.15 -19.31
CA PRO A 227 20.23 0.26 -19.26
C PRO A 227 18.88 0.49 -18.57
N THR A 228 18.00 -0.52 -18.61
CA THR A 228 16.65 -0.49 -18.06
C THR A 228 16.56 -0.98 -16.60
N GLY A 229 17.66 -1.37 -15.97
CA GLY A 229 17.68 -1.77 -14.57
C GLY A 229 18.67 -2.87 -14.21
N GLN A 230 18.64 -3.29 -12.95
CA GLN A 230 19.52 -4.35 -12.44
C GLN A 230 18.76 -5.36 -11.57
N VAL A 231 19.25 -6.59 -11.58
CA VAL A 231 18.84 -7.66 -10.66
C VAL A 231 20.08 -8.35 -10.11
N ALA A 232 20.09 -8.61 -8.80
CA ALA A 232 21.13 -9.39 -8.14
C ALA A 232 20.50 -10.34 -7.11
N VAL A 233 21.18 -11.46 -6.85
CA VAL A 233 20.85 -12.35 -5.73
C VAL A 233 22.11 -12.54 -4.92
N LEU A 234 22.15 -12.01 -3.72
CA LEU A 234 23.34 -11.90 -2.89
C LEU A 234 23.21 -12.69 -1.59
N ALA A 235 24.34 -13.11 -1.04
CA ALA A 235 24.38 -13.64 0.31
C ALA A 235 23.95 -12.56 1.33
N LYS A 236 23.32 -12.95 2.43
CA LYS A 236 22.71 -12.04 3.41
C LYS A 236 23.62 -10.88 3.85
N GLY A 237 24.90 -11.13 4.13
CA GLY A 237 25.84 -10.08 4.55
C GLY A 237 26.13 -9.06 3.44
N THR A 238 26.37 -9.52 2.21
CA THR A 238 26.62 -8.66 1.05
C THR A 238 25.32 -7.91 0.65
N TRP A 239 24.18 -8.59 0.73
CA TRP A 239 22.87 -7.99 0.53
C TRP A 239 22.62 -6.82 1.50
N LEU A 240 22.91 -7.04 2.80
CA LEU A 240 22.72 -6.00 3.82
C LEU A 240 23.65 -4.80 3.58
N ALA A 241 24.91 -5.04 3.25
CA ALA A 241 25.85 -3.97 2.94
C ALA A 241 25.41 -3.15 1.72
N ALA A 242 24.90 -3.81 0.67
CA ALA A 242 24.37 -3.14 -0.52
C ALA A 242 23.11 -2.33 -0.18
N ALA A 243 22.20 -2.90 0.63
CA ALA A 243 20.99 -2.20 1.08
C ALA A 243 21.32 -0.94 1.89
N GLN A 244 22.28 -1.04 2.82
CA GLN A 244 22.71 0.11 3.63
C GLN A 244 23.39 1.19 2.77
N ALA A 245 24.14 0.81 1.74
CA ALA A 245 24.73 1.76 0.81
C ALA A 245 23.66 2.52 0.01
N ALA A 246 22.67 1.82 -0.53
CA ALA A 246 21.56 2.44 -1.28
C ALA A 246 20.68 3.34 -0.40
N LEU A 247 20.48 2.97 0.86
CA LEU A 247 19.73 3.83 1.82
C LEU A 247 20.49 5.11 2.14
N ARG A 248 21.82 5.07 2.29
CA ARG A 248 22.65 6.26 2.47
C ARG A 248 22.62 7.16 1.25
N GLU A 249 22.76 6.59 0.06
CA GLU A 249 22.65 7.33 -1.19
C GLU A 249 21.27 8.04 -1.30
N GLY A 250 20.20 7.34 -0.96
CA GLY A 250 18.85 7.95 -0.92
C GLY A 250 18.74 9.12 0.07
N ALA A 251 19.38 9.01 1.22
CA ALA A 251 19.42 10.10 2.21
C ALA A 251 20.25 11.30 1.72
N GLU A 252 21.39 11.05 1.06
CA GLU A 252 22.22 12.10 0.45
C GLU A 252 21.51 12.81 -0.70
N LEU A 253 20.64 12.11 -1.44
CA LEU A 253 19.83 12.65 -2.54
C LEU A 253 18.51 13.29 -2.08
N ASP A 254 18.20 13.25 -0.79
CA ASP A 254 16.89 13.64 -0.24
C ASP A 254 15.70 12.93 -0.97
N ASP A 255 15.95 11.70 -1.42
CA ASP A 255 14.94 10.86 -2.09
C ASP A 255 14.57 9.66 -1.20
N PRO A 256 13.53 9.76 -0.39
CA PRO A 256 13.11 8.67 0.46
C PRO A 256 12.64 7.44 -0.33
N ASP A 257 12.24 7.56 -1.59
CA ASP A 257 11.84 6.45 -2.45
C ASP A 257 13.00 5.86 -3.27
N HIS A 258 14.24 6.33 -3.05
CA HIS A 258 15.43 5.80 -3.71
C HIS A 258 15.61 4.30 -3.46
N ALA A 259 15.54 3.87 -2.21
CA ALA A 259 15.68 2.47 -1.82
C ALA A 259 14.71 2.07 -0.70
N ARG A 260 14.24 0.81 -0.72
CA ARG A 260 13.40 0.21 0.33
C ARG A 260 13.81 -1.23 0.60
N LEU A 261 13.77 -1.61 1.89
CA LEU A 261 13.89 -2.99 2.32
C LEU A 261 12.50 -3.59 2.48
N LEU A 262 12.25 -4.74 1.83
CA LEU A 262 10.99 -5.45 1.91
C LEU A 262 11.19 -6.82 2.57
N CYS A 263 10.30 -7.14 3.52
CA CYS A 263 10.27 -8.42 4.23
C CYS A 263 8.82 -8.92 4.33
N TYR A 264 8.66 -10.17 4.75
CA TYR A 264 7.33 -10.75 4.94
C TYR A 264 6.83 -10.57 6.37
N THR A 265 7.66 -10.86 7.37
CA THR A 265 7.26 -10.93 8.77
C THR A 265 7.55 -9.64 9.54
N ASN A 266 6.74 -9.36 10.58
CA ASN A 266 7.03 -8.26 11.50
C ASN A 266 8.36 -8.50 12.26
N ARG A 267 8.73 -9.76 12.53
CA ARG A 267 10.00 -10.10 13.16
C ARG A 267 11.20 -9.66 12.31
N SER A 268 11.16 -9.94 11.01
CA SER A 268 12.20 -9.48 10.09
C SER A 268 12.22 -7.96 9.95
N LEU A 269 11.05 -7.33 9.93
CA LEU A 269 10.91 -5.88 9.91
C LEU A 269 11.58 -5.25 11.14
N GLU A 270 11.30 -5.76 12.34
CA GLU A 270 11.90 -5.26 13.59
C GLU A 270 13.41 -5.46 13.63
N ALA A 271 13.93 -6.55 13.06
CA ALA A 271 15.38 -6.81 12.97
C ALA A 271 16.08 -5.90 11.95
N LEU A 272 15.42 -5.51 10.86
CA LEU A 272 15.97 -4.67 9.80
C LEU A 272 15.89 -3.16 10.11
N VAL A 273 14.90 -2.73 10.87
CA VAL A 273 14.67 -1.30 11.19
C VAL A 273 15.89 -0.63 11.81
N PRO A 274 16.55 -1.15 12.87
CA PRO A 274 17.73 -0.50 13.44
C PRO A 274 18.87 -0.37 12.42
N LEU A 275 19.08 -1.38 11.57
CA LEU A 275 20.11 -1.40 10.57
C LEU A 275 19.87 -0.36 9.47
N ALA A 276 18.63 -0.19 9.04
CA ALA A 276 18.22 0.81 8.07
C ALA A 276 18.33 2.23 8.64
N ARG A 277 17.84 2.47 9.86
CA ARG A 277 17.94 3.76 10.53
C ARG A 277 19.39 4.20 10.71
N ARG A 278 20.27 3.27 11.13
CA ARG A 278 21.69 3.54 11.28
C ARG A 278 22.37 3.87 9.94
N ALA A 279 21.93 3.25 8.84
CA ALA A 279 22.44 3.57 7.52
C ALA A 279 22.07 4.99 7.07
N ILE A 280 20.84 5.45 7.40
CA ILE A 280 20.32 6.77 7.00
C ILE A 280 20.81 7.89 7.92
N HIS A 281 20.80 7.65 9.25
CA HIS A 281 20.97 8.71 10.26
C HIS A 281 22.26 8.55 11.09
N GLY A 282 23.09 7.54 10.78
CA GLY A 282 24.34 7.27 11.52
C GLY A 282 24.09 6.89 12.98
N GLU A 283 25.01 7.31 13.85
CA GLU A 283 24.96 6.99 15.30
C GLU A 283 23.79 7.65 16.03
N MET A 284 23.23 8.73 15.49
CA MET A 284 22.05 9.39 16.08
C MET A 284 20.84 8.44 16.15
N ALA A 285 20.74 7.48 15.23
CA ALA A 285 19.67 6.48 15.22
C ALA A 285 19.66 5.58 16.46
N ASP A 286 20.82 5.39 17.10
CA ASP A 286 20.95 4.56 18.31
C ASP A 286 20.61 5.35 19.60
N GLN A 287 20.70 6.68 19.54
CA GLN A 287 20.50 7.57 20.69
C GLN A 287 19.02 7.98 20.87
N LEU A 288 18.32 8.18 19.76
CA LEU A 288 16.94 8.65 19.75
C LEU A 288 16.01 7.67 19.03
N PRO A 289 14.83 7.36 19.58
CA PRO A 289 13.86 6.46 18.96
C PRO A 289 13.28 7.00 17.67
N VAL A 290 13.19 8.31 17.53
CA VAL A 290 12.72 9.03 16.33
C VAL A 290 13.52 10.31 16.19
N LEU A 291 13.84 10.69 14.96
CA LEU A 291 14.67 11.84 14.62
C LEU A 291 13.90 12.85 13.76
N PRO A 292 14.15 14.16 13.93
CA PRO A 292 13.73 15.16 12.95
C PRO A 292 14.28 14.83 11.55
N GLY A 293 13.45 14.99 10.52
CA GLY A 293 13.76 14.61 9.14
C GLY A 293 13.48 13.14 8.81
N GLU A 294 13.24 12.28 9.81
CA GLU A 294 12.93 10.87 9.57
C GLU A 294 11.57 10.71 8.88
N VAL A 295 11.53 9.85 7.85
CA VAL A 295 10.29 9.48 7.17
C VAL A 295 9.71 8.26 7.85
N LEU A 296 8.54 8.42 8.45
CA LEU A 296 7.80 7.37 9.14
C LEU A 296 6.55 6.97 8.36
N ILE A 297 6.01 5.81 8.69
CA ILE A 297 4.74 5.31 8.16
C ILE A 297 3.82 4.92 9.32
N THR A 298 2.53 5.24 9.19
CA THR A 298 1.52 4.81 10.16
C THR A 298 1.34 3.30 10.08
N ARG A 299 1.56 2.60 11.19
CA ARG A 299 1.34 1.14 11.30
C ARG A 299 -0.12 0.80 11.55
N GLN A 300 -0.87 1.73 12.13
CA GLN A 300 -2.31 1.66 12.39
C GLN A 300 -2.94 3.02 12.06
N ALA A 301 -4.26 3.05 11.92
CA ALA A 301 -4.99 4.29 11.81
C ALA A 301 -4.76 5.16 13.07
N VAL A 302 -4.49 6.45 12.86
CA VAL A 302 -4.32 7.43 13.93
C VAL A 302 -5.64 8.17 14.08
N MET A 303 -6.22 8.09 15.27
CA MET A 303 -7.49 8.73 15.60
C MET A 303 -7.26 10.09 16.27
N ALA A 304 -8.21 10.99 16.16
CA ALA A 304 -8.19 12.22 16.92
C ALA A 304 -8.17 11.91 18.43
N PRO A 305 -7.43 12.67 19.25
CA PRO A 305 -7.54 12.53 20.68
C PRO A 305 -8.99 12.70 21.09
N ALA A 306 -9.54 11.71 21.80
CA ALA A 306 -10.88 11.86 22.32
C ALA A 306 -10.89 13.01 23.34
N CYS A 307 -11.87 13.89 23.24
CA CYS A 307 -12.06 15.00 24.17
C CYS A 307 -12.20 14.51 25.60
N ARG A 308 -11.70 15.32 26.56
CA ARG A 308 -11.72 15.05 27.99
C ARG A 308 -13.15 14.77 28.50
N GLU A 309 -13.25 14.02 29.60
CA GLU A 309 -14.55 13.78 30.29
C GLU A 309 -15.36 15.09 30.44
N GLY A 310 -16.52 15.15 29.77
CA GLY A 310 -17.44 16.31 29.83
C GLY A 310 -18.08 16.70 28.51
N GLU A 311 -17.57 16.28 27.38
CA GLU A 311 -18.23 16.48 26.09
C GLU A 311 -19.14 15.28 25.75
N GLU A 312 -20.31 15.57 25.17
CA GLU A 312 -21.40 14.60 25.01
C GLU A 312 -20.96 13.25 24.47
N ALA A 313 -21.29 12.22 25.23
CA ALA A 313 -20.92 10.82 24.98
C ALA A 313 -21.67 10.27 23.75
N GLY A 314 -21.18 10.55 22.53
CA GLY A 314 -21.90 10.11 21.32
C GLY A 314 -21.06 9.92 20.07
N GLU A 315 -19.98 10.64 19.90
CA GLU A 315 -19.21 10.57 18.65
C GLU A 315 -17.97 9.69 18.79
N GLU A 316 -17.83 8.74 17.86
CA GLU A 316 -16.57 8.02 17.68
C GLU A 316 -15.48 9.00 17.24
N PRO A 317 -14.21 8.85 17.73
CA PRO A 317 -13.14 9.77 17.39
C PRO A 317 -12.88 9.79 15.88
N ASP A 318 -12.67 11.00 15.35
CA ASP A 318 -12.38 11.20 13.93
C ASP A 318 -11.03 10.57 13.52
N LEU A 319 -10.99 10.07 12.29
CA LEU A 319 -9.78 9.54 11.70
C LEU A 319 -8.85 10.71 11.26
N LEU A 320 -7.71 10.87 11.92
CA LEU A 320 -6.68 11.84 11.51
C LEU A 320 -5.84 11.35 10.35
N LEU A 321 -5.29 10.14 10.47
CA LEU A 321 -4.46 9.52 9.45
C LEU A 321 -4.84 8.05 9.27
N GLY A 322 -5.05 7.63 8.03
CA GLY A 322 -5.22 6.22 7.71
C GLY A 322 -3.93 5.41 7.93
N SER A 323 -4.05 4.09 7.98
CA SER A 323 -2.89 3.19 7.98
C SER A 323 -2.08 3.32 6.68
N ASN A 324 -0.78 2.98 6.73
CA ASN A 324 0.15 3.09 5.59
C ASN A 324 0.30 4.51 5.02
N ARG A 325 0.10 5.54 5.85
CA ARG A 325 0.35 6.93 5.48
C ARG A 325 1.79 7.30 5.82
N GLU A 326 2.57 7.73 4.84
CA GLU A 326 3.90 8.29 5.05
C GLU A 326 3.80 9.72 5.59
N LEU A 327 4.72 10.06 6.49
CA LEU A 327 4.84 11.37 7.12
C LEU A 327 6.31 11.69 7.41
N VAL A 328 6.64 12.97 7.44
CA VAL A 328 7.97 13.47 7.76
C VAL A 328 7.94 14.07 9.15
N VAL A 329 8.87 13.66 9.99
CA VAL A 329 9.03 14.23 11.35
C VAL A 329 9.73 15.59 11.24
N ARG A 330 9.15 16.63 11.84
CA ARG A 330 9.73 17.98 11.86
C ARG A 330 10.40 18.31 13.18
N ASP A 331 9.79 17.88 14.27
CA ASP A 331 10.32 18.11 15.61
C ASP A 331 9.90 16.97 16.55
N VAL A 332 10.68 16.73 17.60
CA VAL A 332 10.44 15.69 18.59
C VAL A 332 10.74 16.22 19.97
N THR A 333 9.79 16.14 20.89
CA THR A 333 9.92 16.58 22.26
C THR A 333 9.54 15.47 23.24
N PRO A 334 10.22 15.35 24.40
CA PRO A 334 9.78 14.44 25.47
C PRO A 334 8.39 14.84 25.97
N GLU A 335 7.53 13.85 26.19
CA GLU A 335 6.18 14.03 26.70
C GLU A 335 5.89 13.01 27.82
N ARG A 336 5.09 13.40 28.79
CA ARG A 336 4.56 12.52 29.84
C ARG A 336 3.05 12.45 29.70
N CYS A 337 2.53 11.26 29.49
CA CYS A 337 1.11 11.01 29.34
C CYS A 337 0.57 10.41 30.65
N ASP A 338 -0.31 11.14 31.33
CA ASP A 338 -1.03 10.61 32.47
C ASP A 338 -2.26 9.83 31.98
N LEU A 339 -2.29 8.53 32.25
CA LEU A 339 -3.41 7.67 31.87
C LEU A 339 -4.67 7.93 32.71
N ALA A 340 -4.57 8.68 33.82
CA ALA A 340 -5.72 9.15 34.57
C ALA A 340 -6.64 10.05 33.73
N ASP A 341 -6.08 10.80 32.78
CA ASP A 341 -6.86 11.60 31.81
C ASP A 341 -7.80 10.74 30.93
N PHE A 342 -7.54 9.44 30.85
CA PHE A 342 -8.35 8.45 30.12
C PHE A 342 -9.15 7.53 31.06
N GLY A 343 -9.29 7.89 32.34
CA GLY A 343 -10.06 7.16 33.33
C GLY A 343 -9.36 5.92 33.91
N VAL A 344 -8.04 5.81 33.81
CA VAL A 344 -7.24 4.77 34.49
C VAL A 344 -6.87 5.25 35.89
N ALA A 345 -7.13 4.45 36.93
CA ALA A 345 -6.90 4.87 38.28
C ALA A 345 -5.42 5.16 38.59
N ALA A 346 -5.13 6.26 39.30
CA ALA A 346 -3.79 6.78 39.56
C ALA A 346 -2.84 5.80 40.33
N GLN A 347 -3.38 4.79 40.99
CA GLN A 347 -2.61 3.81 41.77
C GLN A 347 -1.85 2.77 40.91
N GLU A 348 -1.96 2.83 39.58
CA GLU A 348 -1.61 1.74 38.70
C GLU A 348 -0.48 2.07 37.71
N GLY A 349 0.44 2.95 38.05
CA GLY A 349 1.56 3.32 37.22
C GLY A 349 1.11 4.13 35.97
N ALA A 350 0.27 5.11 36.20
CA ALA A 350 -0.53 5.78 35.19
C ALA A 350 0.25 6.77 34.29
N VAL A 351 1.53 7.06 34.58
CA VAL A 351 2.31 8.03 33.77
C VAL A 351 3.23 7.31 32.83
N ILE A 352 2.98 7.45 31.53
CA ILE A 352 3.81 6.87 30.46
C ILE A 352 4.74 7.94 29.90
N GLU A 353 6.04 7.71 29.99
CA GLU A 353 7.04 8.54 29.33
C GLU A 353 7.09 8.20 27.84
N THR A 354 7.00 9.20 27.00
CA THR A 354 6.96 9.05 25.56
C THR A 354 7.52 10.27 24.83
N LEU A 355 7.34 10.33 23.54
CA LEU A 355 7.71 11.47 22.70
C LEU A 355 6.48 12.04 22.01
N SER A 356 6.44 13.34 21.88
CA SER A 356 5.53 14.07 21.01
C SER A 356 6.28 14.46 19.75
N ALA A 357 5.73 14.17 18.59
CA ALA A 357 6.33 14.49 17.31
C ALA A 357 5.43 15.43 16.49
N ALA A 358 5.98 16.57 16.07
CA ALA A 358 5.39 17.39 15.03
C ALA A 358 5.69 16.74 13.67
N VAL A 359 4.65 16.40 12.91
CA VAL A 359 4.76 15.65 11.65
C VAL A 359 4.02 16.34 10.51
N GLU A 360 4.52 16.15 9.29
CA GLU A 360 3.86 16.55 8.05
C GLU A 360 3.44 15.32 7.26
N ALA A 361 2.16 15.24 6.90
CA ALA A 361 1.56 14.19 6.09
C ALA A 361 0.86 14.81 4.87
N GLY A 362 1.61 15.05 3.79
CA GLY A 362 1.16 15.88 2.66
C GLY A 362 0.97 17.33 3.11
N GLU A 363 -0.22 17.90 2.92
CA GLU A 363 -0.54 19.28 3.32
C GLU A 363 -0.91 19.42 4.81
N SER A 364 -1.11 18.30 5.51
CA SER A 364 -1.54 18.31 6.92
C SER A 364 -0.33 18.35 7.85
N ARG A 365 -0.39 19.25 8.84
CA ARG A 365 0.56 19.30 9.96
C ARG A 365 -0.15 18.85 11.22
N LEU A 366 0.43 17.90 11.93
CA LEU A 366 -0.14 17.26 13.10
C LEU A 366 0.92 17.12 14.19
N THR A 367 0.48 17.12 15.44
CA THR A 367 1.31 16.72 16.58
C THR A 367 0.78 15.39 17.10
N LEU A 368 1.65 14.39 17.14
CA LEU A 368 1.29 13.02 17.50
C LEU A 368 2.09 12.56 18.70
N ARG A 369 1.40 12.01 19.71
CA ARG A 369 2.06 11.29 20.80
C ARG A 369 2.47 9.92 20.29
N LEU A 370 3.75 9.60 20.37
CA LEU A 370 4.31 8.38 19.82
C LEU A 370 4.15 7.21 20.77
N LEU A 371 3.93 6.04 20.21
CA LEU A 371 3.97 4.80 20.97
C LEU A 371 5.40 4.54 21.46
N PRO A 372 5.65 4.31 22.76
CA PRO A 372 6.99 4.07 23.26
C PRO A 372 7.70 2.91 22.54
N PRO A 373 9.05 2.96 22.42
CA PRO A 373 9.82 1.93 21.71
C PRO A 373 9.59 0.53 22.27
N LEU A 374 9.57 -0.46 21.40
CA LEU A 374 9.42 -1.86 21.77
C LEU A 374 10.51 -2.27 22.76
N GLY A 375 10.15 -2.96 23.84
CA GLY A 375 11.07 -3.43 24.88
C GLY A 375 11.45 -2.36 25.92
N SER A 376 11.05 -1.10 25.75
CA SER A 376 11.25 -0.06 26.78
C SER A 376 10.34 -0.28 27.97
N GLU A 377 10.74 0.27 29.14
CA GLU A 377 9.92 0.18 30.35
C GLU A 377 8.55 0.88 30.18
N PRO A 378 8.46 2.12 29.64
CA PRO A 378 7.16 2.75 29.38
C PRO A 378 6.27 1.92 28.44
N ARG A 379 6.86 1.19 27.49
CA ARG A 379 6.12 0.31 26.60
C ARG A 379 5.52 -0.88 27.34
N ARG A 380 6.30 -1.54 28.21
CA ARG A 380 5.81 -2.66 29.03
C ARG A 380 4.69 -2.24 29.97
N GLN A 381 4.83 -1.05 30.60
CA GLN A 381 3.80 -0.48 31.46
C GLN A 381 2.49 -0.25 30.70
N LEU A 382 2.55 0.39 29.53
CA LEU A 382 1.38 0.63 28.67
C LEU A 382 0.71 -0.67 28.24
N GLU A 383 1.50 -1.66 27.83
CA GLU A 383 0.99 -2.97 27.40
C GLU A 383 0.33 -3.73 28.58
N ALA A 384 0.87 -3.63 29.78
CA ALA A 384 0.26 -4.22 30.99
C ALA A 384 -1.10 -3.58 31.30
N VAL A 385 -1.21 -2.24 31.22
CA VAL A 385 -2.49 -1.53 31.39
C VAL A 385 -3.50 -1.95 30.34
N LEU A 386 -3.11 -1.98 29.07
CA LEU A 386 -3.97 -2.39 27.98
C LEU A 386 -4.41 -3.87 28.10
N ALA A 387 -3.52 -4.76 28.50
CA ALA A 387 -3.84 -6.18 28.71
C ALA A 387 -4.86 -6.35 29.86
N ARG A 388 -4.70 -5.63 30.95
CA ARG A 388 -5.63 -5.63 32.07
C ARG A 388 -7.01 -5.11 31.65
N LEU A 389 -7.10 -3.91 31.06
CA LEU A 389 -8.37 -3.33 30.59
C LEU A 389 -9.09 -4.27 29.64
N ARG A 390 -8.36 -4.97 28.75
CA ARG A 390 -8.91 -5.97 27.85
C ARG A 390 -9.45 -7.18 28.61
N GLY A 391 -8.76 -7.66 29.63
CA GLY A 391 -9.19 -8.77 30.49
C GLY A 391 -10.50 -8.42 31.21
N GLU A 392 -10.50 -7.32 31.92
CA GLU A 392 -11.68 -6.80 32.64
C GLU A 392 -12.88 -6.61 31.70
N ALA A 393 -12.66 -6.02 30.51
CA ALA A 393 -13.72 -5.79 29.54
C ALA A 393 -14.32 -7.09 28.95
N ARG A 394 -13.55 -8.19 28.90
CA ARG A 394 -14.04 -9.51 28.47
C ARG A 394 -14.85 -10.22 29.53
N GLU A 395 -14.52 -10.02 30.79
CA GLU A 395 -15.17 -10.67 31.95
C GLU A 395 -16.41 -9.89 32.40
N ALA A 396 -16.47 -8.58 32.15
CA ALA A 396 -17.56 -7.70 32.57
C ALA A 396 -18.89 -7.95 31.84
N GLY A 397 -19.99 -7.60 32.50
CA GLY A 397 -21.32 -7.60 31.90
C GLY A 397 -21.44 -6.60 30.73
N LYS A 398 -22.54 -6.72 29.94
CA LYS A 398 -22.70 -5.98 28.66
C LYS A 398 -22.54 -4.46 28.80
N GLN A 399 -23.06 -3.85 29.85
CA GLN A 399 -23.02 -2.40 30.04
C GLN A 399 -21.64 -1.93 30.55
N GLU A 400 -21.12 -2.57 31.57
CA GLU A 400 -19.80 -2.30 32.14
C GLU A 400 -18.69 -2.61 31.14
N GLY A 401 -18.79 -3.73 30.39
CA GLY A 401 -17.85 -4.12 29.36
C GLY A 401 -17.75 -3.07 28.24
N ARG A 402 -18.84 -2.38 27.88
CA ARG A 402 -18.78 -1.28 26.91
C ARG A 402 -17.94 -0.10 27.41
N ALA A 403 -18.08 0.28 28.69
CA ALA A 403 -17.31 1.36 29.28
C ALA A 403 -15.80 1.01 29.34
N LEU A 404 -15.48 -0.24 29.73
CA LEU A 404 -14.10 -0.74 29.76
C LEU A 404 -13.48 -0.84 28.36
N TRP A 405 -14.21 -1.30 27.35
CA TRP A 405 -13.73 -1.27 25.95
C TRP A 405 -13.50 0.16 25.45
N ARG A 406 -14.39 1.10 25.77
CA ARG A 406 -14.18 2.51 25.44
C ARG A 406 -12.88 3.02 26.07
N ARG A 407 -12.65 2.78 27.35
CA ARG A 407 -11.41 3.15 28.04
C ARG A 407 -10.18 2.50 27.41
N PHE A 408 -10.25 1.22 27.09
CA PHE A 408 -9.18 0.51 26.38
C PHE A 408 -8.79 1.22 25.07
N PHE A 409 -9.77 1.59 24.25
CA PHE A 409 -9.51 2.28 23.00
C PHE A 409 -8.98 3.71 23.21
N LEU A 410 -9.50 4.44 24.19
CA LEU A 410 -8.98 5.77 24.53
C LEU A 410 -7.49 5.73 24.88
N VAL A 411 -7.08 4.81 25.75
CA VAL A 411 -5.66 4.63 26.11
C VAL A 411 -4.83 4.17 24.92
N ARG A 412 -5.30 3.20 24.13
CA ARG A 412 -4.58 2.69 22.98
C ARG A 412 -4.33 3.77 21.92
N ASP A 413 -5.37 4.54 21.60
CA ASP A 413 -5.34 5.53 20.52
C ASP A 413 -4.71 6.85 20.94
N ALA A 414 -4.47 7.04 22.22
CA ALA A 414 -3.66 8.15 22.70
C ALA A 414 -2.21 8.12 22.17
N PHE A 415 -1.77 6.97 21.62
CA PHE A 415 -0.41 6.76 21.15
C PHE A 415 -0.41 6.32 19.67
N ALA A 416 0.20 7.12 18.81
CA ALA A 416 0.34 6.81 17.39
C ALA A 416 1.37 5.69 17.17
N SER A 417 0.97 4.61 16.52
CA SER A 417 1.86 3.51 16.13
C SER A 417 2.51 3.83 14.80
N LEU A 418 3.74 4.32 14.84
CA LEU A 418 4.55 4.68 13.68
C LEU A 418 5.76 3.75 13.55
N GLY A 419 6.35 3.71 12.37
CA GLY A 419 7.62 3.03 12.15
C GLY A 419 8.36 3.62 10.95
N PRO A 420 9.69 3.42 10.84
CA PRO A 420 10.48 3.92 9.73
C PRO A 420 9.94 3.40 8.38
N ALA A 421 9.80 4.30 7.40
CA ALA A 421 9.33 3.95 6.07
C ALA A 421 10.38 3.18 5.25
N ALA A 422 11.65 3.24 5.64
CA ALA A 422 12.74 2.55 4.95
C ALA A 422 12.62 1.03 4.90
N VAL A 423 11.86 0.43 5.86
CA VAL A 423 11.62 -1.03 5.93
C VAL A 423 10.13 -1.28 5.98
N LEU A 424 9.62 -2.07 5.03
CA LEU A 424 8.19 -2.38 4.93
C LEU A 424 7.97 -3.89 4.82
N THR A 425 6.81 -4.35 5.26
CA THR A 425 6.36 -5.68 4.81
C THR A 425 5.88 -5.59 3.36
N VAL A 426 5.99 -6.70 2.61
CA VAL A 426 5.51 -6.77 1.22
C VAL A 426 4.05 -6.35 1.11
N HIS A 427 3.20 -6.73 2.07
CA HIS A 427 1.79 -6.32 2.11
C HIS A 427 1.63 -4.79 2.16
N ARG A 428 2.45 -4.11 2.96
CA ARG A 428 2.39 -2.65 3.10
C ARG A 428 3.00 -1.91 1.91
N SER A 429 3.81 -2.57 1.10
CA SER A 429 4.39 -2.00 -0.11
C SER A 429 3.45 -1.99 -1.32
N GLN A 430 2.28 -2.66 -1.22
CA GLN A 430 1.30 -2.66 -2.32
C GLN A 430 0.84 -1.24 -2.66
N GLY A 431 0.65 -0.97 -3.95
CA GLY A 431 0.35 0.37 -4.46
C GLY A 431 1.52 1.36 -4.43
N SER A 432 2.73 0.92 -4.02
CA SER A 432 3.94 1.74 -3.99
C SER A 432 4.93 1.31 -5.06
N SER A 433 5.87 2.19 -5.42
CA SER A 433 7.03 1.83 -6.25
C SER A 433 8.25 2.65 -5.85
N PHE A 434 9.42 2.00 -5.83
CA PHE A 434 10.67 2.53 -5.33
C PHE A 434 11.76 2.44 -6.40
N GLY A 435 12.83 3.21 -6.26
CA GLY A 435 13.99 3.14 -7.13
C GLY A 435 14.61 1.75 -7.09
N GLU A 436 15.13 1.37 -5.94
CA GLU A 436 15.72 0.06 -5.67
C GLU A 436 14.98 -0.67 -4.55
N VAL A 437 14.82 -1.97 -4.70
CA VAL A 437 14.15 -2.81 -3.71
C VAL A 437 15.08 -3.93 -3.27
N PHE A 438 15.27 -4.03 -1.96
CA PHE A 438 16.04 -5.06 -1.30
C PHE A 438 15.08 -6.02 -0.59
N VAL A 439 15.01 -7.26 -1.06
CA VAL A 439 14.03 -8.25 -0.58
C VAL A 439 14.70 -9.25 0.34
N ASP A 440 14.20 -9.38 1.57
CA ASP A 440 14.72 -10.33 2.55
C ASP A 440 14.35 -11.79 2.20
N ALA A 441 15.11 -12.73 2.74
CA ALA A 441 14.89 -14.17 2.56
C ALA A 441 13.55 -14.67 3.08
N ASP A 442 12.95 -13.99 4.06
CA ASP A 442 11.72 -14.45 4.71
C ASP A 442 10.50 -14.48 3.77
N VAL A 443 10.53 -13.76 2.65
CA VAL A 443 9.49 -13.83 1.62
C VAL A 443 9.42 -15.23 0.95
N PHE A 444 10.47 -16.01 1.05
CA PHE A 444 10.56 -17.38 0.52
C PHE A 444 10.16 -18.46 1.54
N TRP A 445 9.90 -18.09 2.81
CA TRP A 445 9.62 -19.05 3.88
C TRP A 445 8.20 -19.65 3.88
N PRO A 446 7.13 -18.98 3.38
CA PRO A 446 5.82 -19.60 3.39
C PRO A 446 5.82 -20.98 2.73
N ALA A 447 5.22 -21.97 3.41
CA ALA A 447 5.07 -23.32 2.87
C ALA A 447 4.11 -23.33 1.66
N ASP A 448 3.08 -22.49 1.70
CA ASP A 448 2.17 -22.28 0.57
C ASP A 448 2.91 -21.65 -0.61
N ALA A 449 3.00 -22.40 -1.71
CA ALA A 449 3.66 -21.99 -2.93
C ALA A 449 2.94 -20.81 -3.63
N VAL A 450 1.62 -20.69 -3.49
CA VAL A 450 0.84 -19.58 -4.07
C VAL A 450 1.17 -18.29 -3.34
N LEU A 451 1.08 -18.29 -2.01
CA LEU A 451 1.42 -17.14 -1.19
C LEU A 451 2.88 -16.71 -1.39
N ARG A 452 3.81 -17.68 -1.40
CA ARG A 452 5.24 -17.41 -1.65
C ARG A 452 5.44 -16.73 -2.99
N ARG A 453 4.83 -17.24 -4.07
CA ARG A 453 4.89 -16.64 -5.39
C ARG A 453 4.34 -15.22 -5.42
N GLN A 454 3.18 -14.99 -4.80
CA GLN A 454 2.56 -13.67 -4.72
C GLN A 454 3.44 -12.68 -3.95
N LEU A 455 4.02 -13.08 -2.81
CA LEU A 455 4.92 -12.24 -2.02
C LEU A 455 6.14 -11.81 -2.83
N VAL A 456 6.84 -12.76 -3.43
CA VAL A 456 8.05 -12.45 -4.21
C VAL A 456 7.71 -11.60 -5.44
N TYR A 457 6.63 -11.95 -6.15
CA TYR A 457 6.17 -11.19 -7.31
C TYR A 457 5.81 -9.74 -6.94
N VAL A 458 5.05 -9.54 -5.87
CA VAL A 458 4.69 -8.19 -5.41
C VAL A 458 5.95 -7.43 -5.01
N ALA A 459 6.86 -8.02 -4.22
CA ALA A 459 8.08 -7.37 -3.80
C ALA A 459 8.93 -6.90 -4.98
N VAL A 460 9.16 -7.77 -5.97
CA VAL A 460 9.92 -7.46 -7.19
C VAL A 460 9.24 -6.38 -8.02
N SER A 461 7.91 -6.45 -8.16
CA SER A 461 7.13 -5.48 -8.95
C SER A 461 7.13 -4.05 -8.37
N ARG A 462 7.62 -3.86 -7.14
CA ARG A 462 7.77 -2.52 -6.52
C ARG A 462 8.98 -1.76 -7.04
N ALA A 463 9.95 -2.42 -7.66
CA ALA A 463 11.17 -1.78 -8.14
C ALA A 463 10.98 -1.08 -9.48
N ARG A 464 11.53 0.13 -9.58
CA ARG A 464 11.63 0.88 -10.85
C ARG A 464 12.94 0.63 -11.57
N ARG A 465 14.05 0.50 -10.84
CA ARG A 465 15.44 0.43 -11.38
C ARG A 465 16.17 -0.86 -10.97
N GLY A 466 16.02 -1.29 -9.72
CA GLY A 466 16.85 -2.38 -9.23
C GLY A 466 16.14 -3.27 -8.20
N VAL A 467 16.45 -4.58 -8.29
CA VAL A 467 16.02 -5.58 -7.30
C VAL A 467 17.22 -6.36 -6.83
N THR A 468 17.39 -6.42 -5.52
CA THR A 468 18.40 -7.28 -4.89
C THR A 468 17.73 -8.23 -3.91
N LEU A 469 17.78 -9.52 -4.20
CA LEU A 469 17.21 -10.59 -3.37
C LEU A 469 18.30 -11.18 -2.47
N VAL A 470 17.89 -11.67 -1.29
CA VAL A 470 18.75 -12.60 -0.53
C VAL A 470 18.67 -13.96 -1.17
N GLY A 471 19.83 -14.60 -1.38
CA GLY A 471 19.93 -15.96 -1.91
C GLY A 471 20.91 -16.82 -1.16
N GLY A 472 21.00 -18.07 -1.60
CA GLY A 472 21.86 -19.09 -1.02
C GLY A 472 22.60 -19.91 -2.08
N ALA A 473 23.31 -20.93 -1.62
CA ALA A 473 23.96 -21.88 -2.50
C ALA A 473 22.90 -22.60 -3.36
N GLY A 474 23.03 -22.49 -4.67
CA GLY A 474 22.22 -23.20 -5.64
C GLY A 474 23.07 -24.03 -6.58
N SER A 475 22.47 -24.98 -7.30
CA SER A 475 23.16 -25.76 -8.34
C SER A 475 23.55 -24.87 -9.52
N THR A 476 24.59 -25.27 -10.26
CA THR A 476 24.99 -24.56 -11.48
C THR A 476 23.83 -24.48 -12.51
N ALA A 477 23.02 -25.53 -12.58
CA ALA A 477 21.87 -25.55 -13.50
C ALA A 477 20.79 -24.51 -13.11
N GLU A 478 20.52 -24.34 -11.81
CA GLU A 478 19.61 -23.29 -11.33
C GLU A 478 20.15 -21.90 -11.61
N GLN A 479 21.43 -21.67 -11.33
CA GLN A 479 22.08 -20.39 -11.64
C GLN A 479 22.00 -20.06 -13.13
N GLN A 480 22.26 -21.02 -14.01
CA GLN A 480 22.18 -20.83 -15.46
C GLN A 480 20.72 -20.58 -15.92
N ARG A 481 19.72 -21.24 -15.31
CA ARG A 481 18.31 -20.99 -15.60
C ARG A 481 17.90 -19.56 -15.23
N TRP A 482 18.30 -19.09 -14.06
CA TRP A 482 18.04 -17.73 -13.62
C TRP A 482 18.73 -16.69 -14.51
N ARG A 483 20.00 -16.89 -14.85
CA ARG A 483 20.75 -15.99 -15.72
C ARG A 483 20.11 -15.86 -17.10
N ARG A 484 19.69 -16.98 -17.70
CA ARG A 484 18.95 -16.95 -18.98
C ARG A 484 17.65 -16.15 -18.89
N TRP A 485 16.88 -16.36 -17.83
CA TRP A 485 15.67 -15.59 -17.60
C TRP A 485 15.93 -14.09 -17.44
N LEU A 486 17.01 -13.72 -16.81
CA LEU A 486 17.39 -12.31 -16.62
C LEU A 486 17.99 -11.69 -17.90
N GLY A 487 18.23 -12.49 -18.94
CA GLY A 487 18.75 -12.01 -20.24
C GLY A 487 20.26 -11.79 -20.22
N GLU A 488 21.02 -12.51 -19.37
CA GLU A 488 22.47 -12.49 -19.43
C GLU A 488 22.95 -13.16 -20.74
N GLY A 489 23.64 -12.41 -21.59
CA GLY A 489 24.18 -12.90 -22.88
C GLY A 489 23.22 -12.77 -24.06
N LEU A 490 22.04 -12.16 -23.91
CA LEU A 490 21.21 -11.77 -25.04
C LEU A 490 21.61 -10.38 -25.53
N THR A 491 21.86 -10.23 -26.81
CA THR A 491 21.92 -8.93 -27.48
C THR A 491 20.51 -8.34 -27.57
N ASP A 492 20.38 -7.01 -27.63
CA ASP A 492 19.07 -6.31 -27.65
C ASP A 492 18.12 -6.76 -28.79
N GLU A 493 18.63 -7.47 -29.79
CA GLU A 493 17.88 -8.04 -30.93
C GLU A 493 17.33 -9.47 -30.67
N GLU A 494 17.85 -10.21 -29.67
CA GLU A 494 17.46 -11.60 -29.39
C GLU A 494 16.49 -11.75 -28.21
N ALA A 495 16.03 -10.66 -27.65
CA ALA A 495 15.09 -10.69 -26.56
C ALA A 495 13.67 -10.96 -27.07
N PRO A 496 12.98 -12.04 -26.61
CA PRO A 496 11.61 -12.37 -27.04
C PRO A 496 10.59 -11.33 -26.61
#